data_4f2112ca94b8ada1a6df9e1d98c9e5c1
#
_entry.id   4f2112ca94b8ada1a6df9e1d98c9e5c1
#
_cell.length_a   1.000
_cell.length_b   1.000
_cell.length_c   1.000
_cell.angle_alpha   90.00
_cell.angle_beta   90.00
_cell.angle_gamma   90.00
#
_symmetry.space_group_name_H-M   'P 1'
#
loop_
_entity.id
_entity.type
_entity.pdbx_description
1 polymer ?
#
loop_
_entity_poly.entity_id
_entity_poly.type
_entity_poly.pdbx_seq_one_letter_code
_entity_poly.pdbx_strand_id
1 'polypeptide(L)'
;MYKHFWQKGRTFYYVSKYGRVYSTTDADSHPATWHLIATYNGKGYRRVRLQGRTFKVHRLVAEAFVPNPDQLPYVLHKDGDRENNRWDNLEWSDRQSNHGGRLNINK
;
A
#
# COMPACT_ATOMS: atom_id res chain seq x y z
N MET A 1 2.06 -3.03 13.32
CA MET A 1 3.38 -2.95 12.68
C MET A 1 3.37 -1.95 11.56
N TYR A 2 4.42 -1.16 11.46
CA TYR A 2 4.55 -0.08 10.50
C TYR A 2 5.88 -0.15 9.80
N LYS A 3 5.92 0.31 8.53
CA LYS A 3 7.18 0.41 7.81
C LYS A 3 7.34 1.77 7.17
N HIS A 4 8.52 2.33 7.30
CA HIS A 4 8.90 3.56 6.62
C HIS A 4 9.02 3.29 5.14
N PHE A 5 8.41 4.14 4.30
CA PHE A 5 8.47 3.94 2.86
C PHE A 5 8.95 5.18 2.10
N TRP A 6 8.88 6.36 2.71
CA TRP A 6 9.27 7.58 2.02
C TRP A 6 9.53 8.70 3.02
N GLN A 7 10.38 9.59 2.62
CA GLN A 7 10.70 10.80 3.39
C GLN A 7 10.82 11.97 2.44
N LYS A 8 10.27 13.10 2.84
CA LYS A 8 10.46 14.34 2.10
C LYS A 8 10.66 15.48 3.10
N GLY A 9 11.80 16.16 2.96
CA GLY A 9 12.16 17.17 3.94
C GLY A 9 12.30 16.56 5.33
N ARG A 10 11.56 17.10 6.29
CA ARG A 10 11.57 16.60 7.67
C ARG A 10 10.45 15.63 7.96
N THR A 11 9.65 15.29 6.96
CA THR A 11 8.49 14.42 7.17
C THR A 11 8.81 12.99 6.76
N PHE A 12 8.59 12.07 7.68
CA PHE A 12 8.72 10.64 7.47
C PHE A 12 7.35 10.03 7.29
N TYR A 13 7.21 9.10 6.33
CA TYR A 13 5.94 8.45 6.02
C TYR A 13 6.04 6.95 6.26
N TYR A 14 5.00 6.41 6.87
CA TYR A 14 4.92 5.00 7.25
C TYR A 14 3.61 4.40 6.76
N VAL A 15 3.63 3.08 6.50
CA VAL A 15 2.44 2.34 6.12
C VAL A 15 2.25 1.16 7.06
N SER A 16 1.00 0.88 7.42
CA SER A 16 0.67 -0.30 8.24
C SER A 16 0.33 -1.49 7.36
N LYS A 17 0.28 -2.67 7.97
CA LYS A 17 -0.17 -3.90 7.30
C LYS A 17 -1.59 -3.81 6.76
N TYR A 18 -2.37 -2.87 7.27
CA TYR A 18 -3.78 -2.73 6.92
C TYR A 18 -4.05 -1.59 5.94
N GLY A 19 -3.00 -0.99 5.40
CA GLY A 19 -3.14 0.05 4.39
C GLY A 19 -3.37 1.45 4.95
N ARG A 20 -3.04 1.68 6.21
CA ARG A 20 -3.10 3.02 6.79
C ARG A 20 -1.76 3.72 6.62
N VAL A 21 -1.82 5.00 6.30
CA VAL A 21 -0.63 5.81 6.04
C VAL A 21 -0.50 6.86 7.12
N TYR A 22 0.70 7.04 7.62
CA TYR A 22 0.99 7.97 8.71
C TYR A 22 2.16 8.86 8.38
N SER A 23 2.18 10.03 9.00
CA SER A 23 3.33 10.92 8.91
C SER A 23 3.79 11.36 10.30
N THR A 24 5.07 11.66 10.41
CA THR A 24 5.64 12.27 11.59
C THR A 24 6.86 13.09 11.19
N THR A 25 7.16 14.14 11.94
CA THR A 25 8.39 14.89 11.78
C THR A 25 9.46 14.45 12.78
N ASP A 26 9.13 13.47 13.63
CA ASP A 26 10.04 12.92 14.63
C ASP A 26 10.04 11.40 14.49
N ALA A 27 11.08 10.87 13.85
CA ALA A 27 11.20 9.44 13.59
C ALA A 27 11.30 8.60 14.87
N ASP A 28 11.67 9.21 15.98
CA ASP A 28 11.79 8.52 17.26
C ASP A 28 10.52 8.59 18.10
N SER A 29 9.48 9.25 17.59
CA SER A 29 8.22 9.39 18.33
C SER A 29 7.44 8.06 18.33
N HIS A 30 6.58 7.92 19.35
CA HIS A 30 5.72 6.76 19.45
C HIS A 30 4.65 6.79 18.36
N PRO A 31 4.35 5.63 17.69
CA PRO A 31 3.34 5.62 16.62
C PRO A 31 1.99 6.18 17.01
N ALA A 32 1.60 6.11 18.28
CA ALA A 32 0.32 6.67 18.73
C ALA A 32 0.24 8.18 18.53
N THR A 33 1.38 8.86 18.37
CA THR A 33 1.41 10.31 18.14
C THR A 33 1.53 10.68 16.68
N TRP A 34 1.66 9.70 15.80
CA TRP A 34 1.78 9.96 14.37
C TRP A 34 0.45 10.45 13.80
N HIS A 35 0.55 11.24 12.75
CA HIS A 35 -0.60 11.79 12.07
C HIS A 35 -1.14 10.81 11.04
N LEU A 36 -2.40 10.38 11.20
CA LEU A 36 -3.05 9.50 10.23
C LEU A 36 -3.47 10.32 9.01
N ILE A 37 -3.09 9.84 7.83
CA ILE A 37 -3.37 10.52 6.58
C ILE A 37 -4.52 9.83 5.88
N ALA A 38 -5.53 10.60 5.46
CA ALA A 38 -6.68 10.06 4.75
C ALA A 38 -6.25 9.55 3.37
N THR A 39 -6.77 8.39 3.00
CA THR A 39 -6.64 7.86 1.65
C THR A 39 -7.95 8.08 0.90
N TYR A 40 -7.91 7.95 -0.42
CA TYR A 40 -9.09 8.15 -1.24
C TYR A 40 -9.12 7.13 -2.36
N ASN A 41 -10.32 6.90 -2.92
CA ASN A 41 -10.46 6.03 -4.07
C ASN A 41 -10.21 6.83 -5.34
N GLY A 42 -9.17 6.45 -6.09
CA GLY A 42 -8.85 7.08 -7.35
C GLY A 42 -8.76 6.03 -8.44
N LYS A 43 -9.70 6.05 -9.38
CA LYS A 43 -9.73 5.11 -10.50
C LYS A 43 -9.81 3.65 -10.05
N GLY A 44 -10.58 3.39 -9.00
CA GLY A 44 -10.80 2.02 -8.51
C GLY A 44 -9.78 1.50 -7.52
N TYR A 45 -8.77 2.29 -7.18
CA TYR A 45 -7.76 1.90 -6.20
C TYR A 45 -7.66 2.93 -5.09
N ARG A 46 -7.31 2.48 -3.88
CA ARG A 46 -6.97 3.39 -2.80
C ARG A 46 -5.66 4.09 -3.09
N ARG A 47 -5.66 5.40 -2.95
CA ARG A 47 -4.49 6.25 -3.20
C ARG A 47 -4.28 7.20 -2.05
N VAL A 48 -3.05 7.66 -1.92
CA VAL A 48 -2.71 8.72 -0.97
C VAL A 48 -1.80 9.72 -1.68
N ARG A 49 -2.07 11.01 -1.44
CA ARG A 49 -1.25 12.07 -2.02
C ARG A 49 -0.42 12.71 -0.92
N LEU A 50 0.89 12.68 -1.10
CA LEU A 50 1.85 13.16 -0.11
C LEU A 50 2.78 14.18 -0.79
N GLN A 51 2.66 15.44 -0.38
CA GLN A 51 3.52 16.52 -0.88
C GLN A 51 3.68 16.50 -2.40
N GLY A 52 2.55 16.41 -3.10
CA GLY A 52 2.51 16.47 -4.56
C GLY A 52 2.75 15.14 -5.27
N ARG A 53 3.02 14.08 -4.54
CA ARG A 53 3.24 12.75 -5.12
C ARG A 53 2.12 11.81 -4.72
N THR A 54 1.60 11.05 -5.68
CA THR A 54 0.52 10.11 -5.45
C THR A 54 1.07 8.68 -5.39
N PHE A 55 0.62 7.95 -4.35
CA PHE A 55 1.01 6.55 -4.14
C PHE A 55 -0.23 5.68 -4.16
N LYS A 56 -0.08 4.47 -4.67
CA LYS A 56 -1.13 3.45 -4.57
C LYS A 56 -0.94 2.67 -3.27
N VAL A 57 -1.96 2.65 -2.44
CA VAL A 57 -1.85 2.05 -1.10
C VAL A 57 -1.50 0.56 -1.16
N HIS A 58 -2.12 -0.20 -2.07
CA HIS A 58 -1.82 -1.63 -2.17
C HIS A 58 -0.35 -1.89 -2.50
N ARG A 59 0.27 -1.03 -3.31
CA ARG A 59 1.70 -1.17 -3.60
C ARG A 59 2.55 -0.86 -2.37
N LEU A 60 2.19 0.15 -1.60
CA LEU A 60 2.93 0.48 -0.38
C LEU A 60 2.92 -0.70 0.59
N VAL A 61 1.75 -1.32 0.77
CA VAL A 61 1.62 -2.46 1.68
C VAL A 61 2.40 -3.66 1.16
N ALA A 62 2.26 -3.98 -0.12
CA ALA A 62 2.93 -5.13 -0.70
C ALA A 62 4.44 -4.98 -0.65
N GLU A 63 4.95 -3.81 -1.00
CA GLU A 63 6.40 -3.56 -0.97
C GLU A 63 6.97 -3.64 0.45
N ALA A 64 6.17 -3.28 1.43
CA ALA A 64 6.61 -3.28 2.82
C ALA A 64 6.51 -4.65 3.49
N PHE A 65 5.46 -5.42 3.19
CA PHE A 65 5.09 -6.58 4.00
C PHE A 65 4.95 -7.90 3.25
N VAL A 66 4.92 -7.89 1.92
CA VAL A 66 4.76 -9.12 1.14
C VAL A 66 6.06 -9.43 0.41
N PRO A 67 6.72 -10.54 0.72
CA PRO A 67 7.97 -10.89 0.05
C PRO A 67 7.81 -10.99 -1.47
N ASN A 68 8.80 -10.52 -2.20
CA ASN A 68 8.78 -10.53 -3.67
C ASN A 68 10.14 -10.99 -4.20
N PRO A 69 10.53 -12.25 -3.95
CA PRO A 69 11.85 -12.73 -4.32
C PRO A 69 12.08 -12.76 -5.83
N ASP A 70 11.03 -12.92 -6.61
CA ASP A 70 11.13 -12.96 -8.08
C ASP A 70 10.99 -11.59 -8.71
N GLN A 71 10.87 -10.55 -7.90
CA GLN A 71 10.75 -9.16 -8.36
C GLN A 71 9.63 -8.96 -9.38
N LEU A 72 8.47 -9.53 -9.08
CA LEU A 72 7.29 -9.43 -9.93
C LEU A 72 6.74 -8.01 -9.92
N PRO A 73 6.22 -7.51 -11.05
CA PRO A 73 5.90 -6.09 -11.17
C PRO A 73 4.52 -5.67 -10.68
N TYR A 74 3.58 -6.59 -10.54
CA TYR A 74 2.20 -6.23 -10.23
C TYR A 74 1.73 -6.81 -8.90
N VAL A 75 0.76 -6.11 -8.29
CA VAL A 75 0.14 -6.52 -7.03
C VAL A 75 -1.33 -6.82 -7.29
N LEU A 76 -1.78 -8.00 -6.91
CA LEU A 76 -3.16 -8.42 -7.04
C LEU A 76 -3.83 -8.46 -5.67
N HIS A 77 -5.15 -8.20 -5.66
CA HIS A 77 -6.00 -8.40 -4.49
C HIS A 77 -6.61 -9.79 -4.59
N LYS A 78 -6.26 -10.66 -3.64
CA LYS A 78 -6.67 -12.08 -3.71
C LYS A 78 -8.18 -12.26 -3.76
N ASP A 79 -8.93 -11.42 -3.05
CA ASP A 79 -10.39 -11.47 -3.03
C ASP A 79 -11.04 -10.63 -4.12
N GLY A 80 -10.25 -9.94 -4.94
CA GLY A 80 -10.76 -9.05 -5.98
C GLY A 80 -11.24 -7.70 -5.48
N ASP A 81 -11.20 -7.46 -4.18
CA ASP A 81 -11.65 -6.21 -3.59
C ASP A 81 -10.49 -5.22 -3.48
N ARG A 82 -10.49 -4.22 -4.35
CA ARG A 82 -9.43 -3.20 -4.40
C ARG A 82 -9.40 -2.29 -3.18
N GLU A 83 -10.44 -2.34 -2.34
CA GLU A 83 -10.48 -1.59 -1.09
C GLU A 83 -9.83 -2.36 0.06
N ASN A 84 -9.64 -3.66 -0.10
CA ASN A 84 -9.06 -4.50 0.96
C ASN A 84 -7.54 -4.61 0.76
N ASN A 85 -6.82 -3.65 1.31
CA ASN A 85 -5.37 -3.54 1.17
C ASN A 85 -4.60 -4.14 2.35
N ARG A 86 -5.22 -5.08 3.02
CA ARG A 86 -4.57 -5.84 4.06
C ARG A 86 -3.47 -6.71 3.46
N TRP A 87 -2.31 -6.76 4.12
CA TRP A 87 -1.12 -7.42 3.59
C TRP A 87 -1.37 -8.86 3.13
N ASP A 88 -2.18 -9.62 3.89
CA ASP A 88 -2.44 -11.03 3.58
C ASP A 88 -3.46 -11.22 2.46
N ASN A 89 -4.04 -10.13 1.97
CA ASN A 89 -4.92 -10.14 0.81
C ASN A 89 -4.19 -9.74 -0.49
N LEU A 90 -2.90 -9.46 -0.41
CA LEU A 90 -2.12 -9.00 -1.54
C LEU A 90 -1.13 -10.07 -1.97
N GLU A 91 -0.90 -10.15 -3.28
CA GLU A 91 0.13 -11.04 -3.82
C GLU A 91 0.79 -10.39 -5.02
N TRP A 92 2.06 -10.70 -5.20
CA TRP A 92 2.80 -10.23 -6.36
C TRP A 92 2.51 -11.12 -7.56
N SER A 93 2.48 -10.52 -8.76
CA SER A 93 2.16 -11.24 -9.99
C SER A 93 2.96 -10.68 -11.16
N ASP A 94 3.20 -11.53 -12.14
CA ASP A 94 3.77 -11.11 -13.41
C ASP A 94 2.72 -10.59 -14.36
N ARG A 95 1.44 -10.65 -13.99
CA ARG A 95 0.32 -10.19 -14.81
C ARG A 95 -0.46 -9.12 -14.08
N GLN A 96 -0.77 -8.06 -14.81
CA GLN A 96 -1.61 -7.01 -14.30
C GLN A 96 -3.02 -7.56 -14.07
N SER A 97 -3.62 -7.20 -12.93
CA SER A 97 -4.98 -7.57 -12.62
C SER A 97 -5.94 -6.97 -13.63
N ASN A 98 -6.84 -7.78 -14.11
CA ASN A 98 -7.93 -7.34 -14.96
C ASN A 98 -9.21 -7.67 -14.26
N HIS A 99 -10.18 -6.85 -14.34
CA HIS A 99 -11.52 -7.24 -13.95
C HIS A 99 -11.65 -7.74 -12.52
N GLY A 100 -10.75 -7.42 -11.69
CA GLY A 100 -10.84 -7.83 -10.31
C GLY A 100 -10.82 -9.33 -10.12
N GLY A 101 -10.22 -9.95 -10.84
CA GLY A 101 -10.23 -11.20 -10.56
C GLY A 101 -9.92 -12.36 -11.31
N ARG A 102 -10.34 -12.50 -10.91
CA ARG A 102 -10.21 -13.43 -10.99
C ARG A 102 -9.88 -14.26 -11.66
N LEU A 103 -10.12 -13.94 -11.54
CA LEU A 103 -9.87 -14.66 -11.92
C LEU A 103 -9.74 -15.34 -12.52
N ASN A 104 -9.86 -15.33 -12.65
CA ASN A 104 -9.74 -16.00 -13.13
C ASN A 104 -9.44 -16.64 -13.67
N ILE A 105 -9.59 -16.74 -13.74
CA ILE A 105 -9.33 -17.37 -14.16
C ILE A 105 -9.06 -18.14 -14.70
N ASN A 106 -9.13 -18.24 -14.84
CA ASN A 106 -8.86 -19.01 -15.24
C ASN A 106 -8.52 -19.54 -15.60
N LYS A 107 -8.66 -19.55 -15.60
CA LYS A 107 -8.51 -19.95 -15.74
C LYS A 107 -8.32 -20.25 -16.02
#